data_e155f02a67774d3f040c4cbcf0db3506
#
_entry.id   e155f02a67774d3f040c4cbcf0db3506
#
_cell.length_a   1.000
_cell.length_b   1.000
_cell.length_c   1.000
_cell.angle_alpha   90.00
_cell.angle_beta   90.00
_cell.angle_gamma   90.00
#
_symmetry.space_group_name_H-M   'P 1'
#
loop_
_entity.id
_entity.type
_entity.pdbx_description
1 polymer ?
#
loop_
_entity_poly.entity_id
_entity_poly.type
_entity_poly.pdbx_seq_one_letter_code
_entity_poly.pdbx_strand_id
1 'polypeptide(L)'
;CHGRLLDLMGQGHVILDAIEITVIDEADHMADMGFLPMVRRVLDKTPGQGQRMLFSATLDAGVDVLVKRFLHSPVVHEADSSAPVGEMEHHLLGVSAAERGDVLAELAAAPGRTILFTRTKHGAKKLTKQLIGRGIPAVELHGNLNQNARTRNLDAFHHGLVETLVATDIAARGIHVDDVALVVHADPPAEHKAYLHRSGRTARAGQSGTVITLVTPDQRHEVAALMRAAKI
;
A
#
# COMPACT_ATOMS: atom_id res chain seq x y z
N CYS A 1 -2.84 -14.72 -2.01
CA CYS A 1 -3.97 -14.28 -2.85
C CYS A 1 -5.13 -15.26 -2.70
N HIS A 2 -6.25 -14.80 -2.08
CA HIS A 2 -7.41 -15.64 -1.75
C HIS A 2 -8.06 -16.28 -2.99
N GLY A 3 -8.02 -15.66 -4.16
CA GLY A 3 -8.52 -16.26 -5.40
C GLY A 3 -7.72 -17.52 -5.79
N ARG A 4 -6.39 -17.50 -5.68
CA ARG A 4 -5.56 -18.67 -5.94
C ARG A 4 -5.77 -19.78 -4.91
N LEU A 5 -5.96 -19.41 -3.63
CA LEU A 5 -6.27 -20.38 -2.58
C LEU A 5 -7.59 -21.09 -2.88
N LEU A 6 -8.66 -20.35 -3.21
CA LEU A 6 -9.95 -20.93 -3.59
C LEU A 6 -9.87 -21.85 -4.81
N ASP A 7 -9.05 -21.49 -5.81
CA ASP A 7 -8.80 -22.31 -6.99
C ASP A 7 -8.13 -23.64 -6.61
N LEU A 8 -7.07 -23.62 -5.80
CA LEU A 8 -6.38 -24.81 -5.31
C LEU A 8 -7.28 -25.70 -4.44
N MET A 9 -8.13 -25.08 -3.60
CA MET A 9 -9.13 -25.81 -2.83
C MET A 9 -10.18 -26.48 -3.75
N GLY A 10 -10.61 -25.78 -4.79
CA GLY A 10 -11.54 -26.34 -5.79
C GLY A 10 -10.95 -27.52 -6.58
N GLN A 11 -9.63 -27.53 -6.77
CA GLN A 11 -8.90 -28.64 -7.40
C GLN A 11 -8.53 -29.77 -6.42
N GLY A 12 -8.85 -29.63 -5.13
CA GLY A 12 -8.51 -30.62 -4.10
C GLY A 12 -7.03 -30.64 -3.68
N HIS A 13 -6.24 -29.64 -4.10
CA HIS A 13 -4.82 -29.55 -3.73
C HIS A 13 -4.58 -28.99 -2.34
N VAL A 14 -5.56 -28.29 -1.78
CA VAL A 14 -5.49 -27.67 -0.44
C VAL A 14 -6.76 -27.97 0.32
N ILE A 15 -6.61 -28.45 1.54
CA ILE A 15 -7.68 -28.68 2.51
C ILE A 15 -7.37 -27.84 3.74
N LEU A 16 -8.38 -27.16 4.29
CA LEU A 16 -8.22 -26.24 5.42
C LEU A 16 -8.73 -26.81 6.75
N ASP A 17 -9.13 -28.08 6.79
CA ASP A 17 -9.80 -28.70 7.95
C ASP A 17 -8.91 -28.84 9.19
N ALA A 18 -7.57 -28.77 9.01
CA ALA A 18 -6.60 -28.86 10.10
C ALA A 18 -5.96 -27.50 10.45
N ILE A 19 -6.53 -26.39 9.98
CA ILE A 19 -6.02 -25.05 10.32
C ILE A 19 -6.37 -24.72 11.77
N GLU A 20 -5.34 -24.49 12.58
CA GLU A 20 -5.48 -24.13 14.01
C GLU A 20 -5.54 -22.62 14.21
N ILE A 21 -4.79 -21.85 13.40
CA ILE A 21 -4.70 -20.40 13.52
C ILE A 21 -5.01 -19.76 12.17
N THR A 22 -5.96 -18.82 12.17
CA THR A 22 -6.31 -18.04 10.98
C THR A 22 -6.05 -16.55 11.24
N VAL A 23 -5.23 -15.93 10.40
CA VAL A 23 -4.91 -14.50 10.46
C VAL A 23 -5.54 -13.79 9.26
N ILE A 24 -6.32 -12.77 9.54
CA ILE A 24 -6.91 -11.88 8.54
C ILE A 24 -6.19 -10.54 8.71
N ASP A 25 -5.33 -10.20 7.76
CA ASP A 25 -4.57 -8.95 7.78
C ASP A 25 -5.10 -7.98 6.71
N GLU A 26 -4.96 -6.68 6.94
CA GLU A 26 -5.50 -5.60 6.09
C GLU A 26 -7.00 -5.80 5.78
N ALA A 27 -7.81 -6.09 6.81
CA ALA A 27 -9.23 -6.45 6.63
C ALA A 27 -10.06 -5.32 6.00
N ASP A 28 -9.80 -4.07 6.35
CA ASP A 28 -10.43 -2.89 5.76
C ASP A 28 -10.11 -2.80 4.25
N HIS A 29 -8.88 -3.06 3.87
CA HIS A 29 -8.52 -3.09 2.47
C HIS A 29 -9.25 -4.19 1.69
N MET A 30 -9.36 -5.39 2.26
CA MET A 30 -10.12 -6.47 1.61
C MET A 30 -11.59 -6.11 1.47
N ALA A 31 -12.15 -5.33 2.39
CA ALA A 31 -13.49 -4.78 2.31
C ALA A 31 -13.63 -3.78 1.15
N ASP A 32 -12.74 -2.78 1.10
CA ASP A 32 -12.73 -1.72 0.06
C ASP A 32 -12.58 -2.30 -1.35
N MET A 33 -11.79 -3.35 -1.50
CA MET A 33 -11.58 -4.04 -2.79
C MET A 33 -12.69 -5.01 -3.18
N GLY A 34 -13.74 -5.13 -2.37
CA GLY A 34 -14.85 -6.05 -2.63
C GLY A 34 -14.49 -7.53 -2.49
N PHE A 35 -13.40 -7.87 -1.78
CA PHE A 35 -12.92 -9.23 -1.62
C PHE A 35 -13.61 -10.02 -0.50
N LEU A 36 -14.46 -9.37 0.29
CA LEU A 36 -15.18 -10.02 1.40
C LEU A 36 -15.89 -11.32 1.03
N PRO A 37 -16.58 -11.46 -0.12
CA PRO A 37 -17.21 -12.72 -0.50
C PRO A 37 -16.19 -13.87 -0.65
N MET A 38 -15.00 -13.61 -1.21
CA MET A 38 -13.95 -14.61 -1.35
C MET A 38 -13.30 -14.96 -0.01
N VAL A 39 -13.04 -13.96 0.81
CA VAL A 39 -12.50 -14.13 2.17
C VAL A 39 -13.45 -15.00 3.01
N ARG A 40 -14.75 -14.72 3.00
CA ARG A 40 -15.76 -15.52 3.68
C ARG A 40 -15.74 -16.98 3.23
N ARG A 41 -15.68 -17.24 1.93
CA ARG A 41 -15.61 -18.61 1.40
C ARG A 41 -14.39 -19.39 1.90
N VAL A 42 -13.25 -18.72 2.09
CA VAL A 42 -12.06 -19.33 2.69
C VAL A 42 -12.30 -19.60 4.18
N LEU A 43 -12.77 -18.60 4.92
CA LEU A 43 -13.00 -18.71 6.37
C LEU A 43 -14.09 -19.75 6.73
N ASP A 44 -15.12 -19.90 5.91
CA ASP A 44 -16.16 -20.91 6.08
C ASP A 44 -15.61 -22.35 5.93
N LYS A 45 -14.40 -22.53 5.41
CA LYS A 45 -13.71 -23.81 5.28
C LYS A 45 -12.62 -24.04 6.34
N THR A 46 -12.38 -23.08 7.21
CA THR A 46 -11.48 -23.25 8.37
C THR A 46 -12.30 -23.68 9.61
N PRO A 47 -11.71 -24.49 10.52
CA PRO A 47 -12.40 -24.90 11.74
C PRO A 47 -12.87 -23.70 12.58
N GLY A 48 -14.12 -23.76 13.06
CA GLY A 48 -14.69 -22.70 13.89
C GLY A 48 -14.07 -22.59 15.29
N GLN A 49 -13.42 -23.64 15.75
CA GLN A 49 -12.78 -23.72 17.07
C GLN A 49 -11.31 -23.23 17.04
N GLY A 50 -10.73 -23.00 15.87
CA GLY A 50 -9.37 -22.47 15.73
C GLY A 50 -9.26 -21.02 16.20
N GLN A 51 -8.05 -20.61 16.58
CA GLN A 51 -7.78 -19.21 16.91
C GLN A 51 -7.92 -18.34 15.66
N ARG A 52 -8.62 -17.22 15.80
CA ARG A 52 -8.78 -16.24 14.72
C ARG A 52 -8.31 -14.88 15.17
N MET A 53 -7.42 -14.27 14.36
CA MET A 53 -6.91 -12.93 14.57
C MET A 53 -7.24 -12.07 13.35
N LEU A 54 -7.68 -10.83 13.61
CA LEU A 54 -7.98 -9.86 12.56
C LEU A 54 -7.19 -8.59 12.84
N PHE A 55 -6.46 -8.13 11.82
CA PHE A 55 -5.73 -6.88 11.84
C PHE A 55 -6.31 -5.94 10.80
N SER A 56 -6.54 -4.70 11.20
CA SER A 56 -7.14 -3.68 10.35
C SER A 56 -6.72 -2.29 10.85
N ALA A 57 -6.45 -1.37 9.94
CA ALA A 57 -6.21 0.02 10.30
C ALA A 57 -7.51 0.74 10.70
N THR A 58 -8.67 0.25 10.23
CA THR A 58 -9.99 0.79 10.58
C THR A 58 -10.98 -0.34 10.85
N LEU A 59 -11.90 -0.12 11.79
CA LEU A 59 -13.03 -1.03 12.08
C LEU A 59 -14.32 -0.42 11.51
N ASP A 60 -14.39 -0.32 10.19
CA ASP A 60 -15.58 0.16 9.50
C ASP A 60 -16.65 -0.94 9.32
N ALA A 61 -17.81 -0.58 8.74
CA ALA A 61 -18.93 -1.49 8.55
C ALA A 61 -18.57 -2.75 7.72
N GLY A 62 -17.60 -2.65 6.82
CA GLY A 62 -17.13 -3.79 6.03
C GLY A 62 -16.36 -4.80 6.89
N VAL A 63 -15.46 -4.30 7.72
CA VAL A 63 -14.67 -5.12 8.66
C VAL A 63 -15.57 -5.70 9.75
N ASP A 64 -16.54 -4.93 10.27
CA ASP A 64 -17.47 -5.34 11.30
C ASP A 64 -18.28 -6.61 10.91
N VAL A 65 -18.56 -6.76 9.62
CA VAL A 65 -19.21 -8.00 9.11
C VAL A 65 -18.33 -9.23 9.29
N LEU A 66 -17.00 -9.12 9.13
CA LEU A 66 -16.08 -10.23 9.39
C LEU A 66 -15.95 -10.50 10.89
N VAL A 67 -15.83 -9.45 11.70
CA VAL A 67 -15.75 -9.55 13.16
C VAL A 67 -16.95 -10.31 13.70
N LYS A 68 -18.18 -9.86 13.39
CA LYS A 68 -19.43 -10.47 13.90
C LYS A 68 -19.62 -11.92 13.46
N ARG A 69 -19.16 -12.27 12.26
CA ARG A 69 -19.39 -13.62 11.72
C ARG A 69 -18.34 -14.63 12.16
N PHE A 70 -17.07 -14.22 12.26
CA PHE A 70 -15.96 -15.15 12.37
C PHE A 70 -15.17 -15.06 13.68
N LEU A 71 -15.33 -13.98 14.46
CA LEU A 71 -14.67 -13.84 15.75
C LEU A 71 -15.67 -14.05 16.88
N HIS A 72 -15.31 -14.91 17.83
CA HIS A 72 -16.15 -15.20 18.99
C HIS A 72 -15.54 -14.53 20.22
N SER A 73 -16.27 -13.59 20.82
CA SER A 73 -15.80 -12.80 21.99
C SER A 73 -14.36 -12.30 21.84
N PRO A 74 -14.04 -11.58 20.74
CA PRO A 74 -12.67 -11.17 20.50
C PRO A 74 -12.17 -10.20 21.56
N VAL A 75 -10.91 -10.32 21.96
CA VAL A 75 -10.21 -9.27 22.70
C VAL A 75 -9.77 -8.23 21.68
N VAL A 76 -10.15 -6.96 21.92
CA VAL A 76 -9.76 -5.86 21.05
C VAL A 76 -8.52 -5.19 21.62
N HIS A 77 -7.51 -5.07 20.79
CA HIS A 77 -6.30 -4.30 21.07
C HIS A 77 -6.21 -3.14 20.08
N GLU A 78 -6.22 -1.93 20.59
CA GLU A 78 -5.91 -0.76 19.79
C GLU A 78 -4.42 -0.49 19.92
N ALA A 79 -3.72 -0.41 18.78
CA ALA A 79 -2.34 0.03 18.79
C ALA A 79 -2.35 1.52 19.17
N ASP A 80 -1.64 1.85 20.25
CA ASP A 80 -1.46 3.24 20.64
C ASP A 80 -0.80 4.01 19.49
N SER A 81 -1.49 5.00 18.97
CA SER A 81 -0.92 5.97 18.02
C SER A 81 0.22 6.80 18.65
N SER A 82 0.48 6.61 19.96
CA SER A 82 1.57 7.21 20.71
C SER A 82 2.90 6.47 20.62
N ALA A 83 2.96 5.27 19.99
CA ALA A 83 4.27 4.74 19.62
C ALA A 83 4.97 5.80 18.76
N PRO A 84 6.26 6.14 19.02
CA PRO A 84 6.94 7.16 18.26
C PRO A 84 6.97 6.73 16.78
N VAL A 85 5.93 7.14 16.06
CA VAL A 85 5.99 7.23 14.61
C VAL A 85 7.10 8.25 14.39
N GLY A 86 8.17 7.88 13.74
CA GLY A 86 9.23 8.82 13.42
C GLY A 86 8.59 10.07 12.82
N GLU A 87 9.15 11.24 13.09
CA GLU A 87 8.59 12.50 12.61
C GLU A 87 8.37 12.41 11.10
N MET A 88 7.10 12.48 10.70
CA MET A 88 6.72 12.42 9.30
C MET A 88 6.35 13.83 8.84
N GLU A 89 7.15 14.36 7.92
CA GLU A 89 6.88 15.66 7.32
C GLU A 89 6.02 15.51 6.08
N HIS A 90 4.96 16.30 5.98
CA HIS A 90 4.04 16.31 4.84
C HIS A 90 4.14 17.62 4.08
N HIS A 91 4.43 17.56 2.79
CA HIS A 91 4.55 18.72 1.92
C HIS A 91 3.60 18.64 0.72
N LEU A 92 2.95 19.75 0.39
CA LEU A 92 2.20 19.92 -0.84
C LEU A 92 3.02 20.77 -1.82
N LEU A 93 3.38 20.21 -2.94
CA LEU A 93 4.17 20.88 -3.97
C LEU A 93 3.30 21.21 -5.18
N GLY A 94 3.01 22.48 -5.38
CA GLY A 94 2.29 22.98 -6.55
C GLY A 94 3.14 22.87 -7.79
N VAL A 95 2.65 22.20 -8.83
CA VAL A 95 3.38 22.02 -10.10
C VAL A 95 2.46 22.26 -11.29
N SER A 96 3.00 22.84 -12.36
CA SER A 96 2.31 22.86 -13.65
C SER A 96 2.45 21.50 -14.36
N ALA A 97 1.59 21.24 -15.33
CA ALA A 97 1.68 20.03 -16.14
C ALA A 97 3.02 19.92 -16.91
N ALA A 98 3.61 21.07 -17.27
CA ALA A 98 4.90 21.12 -17.97
C ALA A 98 6.08 20.77 -17.07
N GLU A 99 6.09 21.29 -15.84
CA GLU A 99 7.19 21.11 -14.86
C GLU A 99 7.14 19.75 -14.15
N ARG A 100 5.96 19.11 -14.10
CA ARG A 100 5.73 17.90 -13.32
C ARG A 100 6.76 16.80 -13.59
N GLY A 101 7.17 16.62 -14.84
CA GLY A 101 8.16 15.59 -15.23
C GLY A 101 9.55 15.87 -14.68
N ASP A 102 9.96 17.13 -14.63
CA ASP A 102 11.25 17.55 -14.14
C ASP A 102 11.31 17.47 -12.62
N VAL A 103 10.28 17.95 -11.95
CA VAL A 103 10.14 17.85 -10.49
C VAL A 103 10.13 16.39 -10.02
N LEU A 104 9.41 15.49 -10.72
CA LEU A 104 9.42 14.06 -10.38
C LEU A 104 10.83 13.44 -10.57
N ALA A 105 11.60 13.89 -11.55
CA ALA A 105 12.97 13.42 -11.75
C ALA A 105 13.90 13.92 -10.65
N GLU A 106 13.78 15.17 -10.24
CA GLU A 106 14.57 15.72 -9.11
C GLU A 106 14.26 14.98 -7.81
N LEU A 107 12.99 14.75 -7.50
CA LEU A 107 12.58 14.00 -6.31
C LEU A 107 13.04 12.54 -6.36
N ALA A 108 13.01 11.89 -7.54
CA ALA A 108 13.49 10.54 -7.71
C ALA A 108 15.02 10.41 -7.61
N ALA A 109 15.76 11.50 -7.86
CA ALA A 109 17.21 11.56 -7.72
C ALA A 109 17.67 12.00 -6.32
N ALA A 110 16.74 12.27 -5.39
CA ALA A 110 17.08 12.62 -4.02
C ALA A 110 17.81 11.45 -3.32
N PRO A 111 18.71 11.75 -2.37
CA PRO A 111 19.43 10.71 -1.64
C PRO A 111 18.48 9.79 -0.87
N GLY A 112 18.77 8.50 -0.89
CA GLY A 112 18.00 7.47 -0.20
C GLY A 112 16.84 6.90 -1.01
N ARG A 113 16.19 5.89 -0.45
CA ARG A 113 15.11 5.18 -1.15
C ARG A 113 13.86 6.04 -1.29
N THR A 114 13.35 6.12 -2.51
CA THR A 114 12.16 6.89 -2.87
C THR A 114 11.08 5.99 -3.46
N ILE A 115 9.86 6.12 -2.98
CA ILE A 115 8.69 5.49 -3.61
C ILE A 115 7.81 6.57 -4.24
N LEU A 116 7.57 6.46 -5.56
CA LEU A 116 6.66 7.33 -6.28
C LEU A 116 5.34 6.61 -6.56
N PHE A 117 4.25 7.13 -6.05
CA PHE A 117 2.91 6.56 -6.27
C PHE A 117 2.21 7.21 -7.46
N THR A 118 1.75 6.37 -8.39
CA THR A 118 0.91 6.78 -9.52
C THR A 118 -0.47 6.13 -9.43
N ARG A 119 -1.48 6.81 -9.98
CA ARG A 119 -2.87 6.32 -9.97
C ARG A 119 -3.06 5.08 -10.84
N THR A 120 -2.29 4.95 -11.94
CA THR A 120 -2.50 3.89 -12.93
C THR A 120 -1.22 3.12 -13.25
N LYS A 121 -1.40 1.85 -13.63
CA LYS A 121 -0.31 1.00 -14.14
C LYS A 121 0.42 1.59 -15.36
N HIS A 122 -0.32 2.28 -16.23
CA HIS A 122 0.27 2.97 -17.39
C HIS A 122 1.09 4.18 -16.97
N GLY A 123 0.62 4.92 -15.96
CA GLY A 123 1.36 6.02 -15.34
C GLY A 123 2.67 5.51 -14.72
N ALA A 124 2.62 4.40 -13.97
CA ALA A 124 3.81 3.81 -13.39
C ALA A 124 4.85 3.43 -14.46
N LYS A 125 4.43 2.68 -15.47
CA LYS A 125 5.32 2.29 -16.59
C LYS A 125 5.90 3.49 -17.34
N LYS A 126 5.06 4.51 -17.64
CA LYS A 126 5.49 5.73 -18.32
C LYS A 126 6.53 6.50 -17.51
N LEU A 127 6.24 6.71 -16.21
CA LEU A 127 7.14 7.45 -15.31
C LEU A 127 8.47 6.72 -15.16
N THR A 128 8.46 5.41 -14.90
CA THR A 128 9.70 4.61 -14.82
C THR A 128 10.55 4.75 -16.07
N LYS A 129 9.94 4.64 -17.26
CA LYS A 129 10.67 4.83 -18.52
C LYS A 129 11.25 6.24 -18.67
N GLN A 130 10.52 7.27 -18.22
CA GLN A 130 11.01 8.66 -18.25
C GLN A 130 12.21 8.87 -17.30
N LEU A 131 12.15 8.30 -16.09
CA LEU A 131 13.25 8.38 -15.12
C LEU A 131 14.51 7.69 -15.66
N ILE A 132 14.38 6.46 -16.17
CA ILE A 132 15.50 5.73 -16.78
C ILE A 132 16.09 6.49 -17.97
N GLY A 133 15.24 7.08 -18.83
CA GLY A 133 15.69 7.91 -19.95
C GLY A 133 16.46 9.18 -19.56
N ARG A 134 16.33 9.61 -18.30
CA ARG A 134 17.07 10.71 -17.68
C ARG A 134 18.29 10.25 -16.87
N GLY A 135 18.62 8.96 -16.93
CA GLY A 135 19.75 8.38 -16.19
C GLY A 135 19.47 8.08 -14.72
N ILE A 136 18.21 8.13 -14.28
CA ILE A 136 17.80 7.80 -12.91
C ILE A 136 17.34 6.33 -12.87
N PRO A 137 18.09 5.42 -12.19
CA PRO A 137 17.71 4.03 -12.06
C PRO A 137 16.37 3.91 -11.32
N ALA A 138 15.39 3.29 -11.94
CA ALA A 138 14.07 3.10 -11.37
C ALA A 138 13.48 1.74 -11.75
N VAL A 139 12.68 1.17 -10.87
CA VAL A 139 11.89 -0.04 -11.13
C VAL A 139 10.40 0.23 -10.93
N GLU A 140 9.56 -0.52 -11.65
CA GLU A 140 8.10 -0.38 -11.58
C GLU A 140 7.46 -1.50 -10.78
N LEU A 141 6.32 -1.19 -10.14
CA LEU A 141 5.52 -2.17 -9.42
C LEU A 141 4.02 -1.91 -9.65
N HIS A 142 3.41 -2.75 -10.47
CA HIS A 142 1.98 -2.64 -10.80
C HIS A 142 1.38 -3.99 -11.20
N GLY A 143 0.06 -4.08 -11.26
CA GLY A 143 -0.68 -5.33 -11.45
C GLY A 143 -0.46 -6.06 -12.79
N ASN A 144 0.18 -5.44 -13.77
CA ASN A 144 0.49 -6.10 -15.06
C ASN A 144 1.84 -6.83 -15.07
N LEU A 145 2.65 -6.70 -14.01
CA LEU A 145 3.89 -7.44 -13.89
C LEU A 145 3.58 -8.92 -13.59
N ASN A 146 4.28 -9.83 -14.26
CA ASN A 146 4.29 -11.22 -13.82
C ASN A 146 5.05 -11.36 -12.49
N GLN A 147 4.86 -12.48 -11.79
CA GLN A 147 5.42 -12.68 -10.46
C GLN A 147 6.95 -12.57 -10.43
N ASN A 148 7.63 -13.12 -11.44
CA ASN A 148 9.11 -13.08 -11.51
C ASN A 148 9.63 -11.65 -11.67
N ALA A 149 9.01 -10.83 -12.51
CA ALA A 149 9.37 -9.42 -12.67
C ALA A 149 9.08 -8.62 -11.39
N ARG A 150 7.94 -8.91 -10.73
CA ARG A 150 7.58 -8.29 -9.45
C ARG A 150 8.63 -8.60 -8.37
N THR A 151 8.99 -9.86 -8.19
CA THR A 151 10.00 -10.30 -7.22
C THR A 151 11.34 -9.63 -7.53
N ARG A 152 11.84 -9.74 -8.75
CA ARG A 152 13.10 -9.11 -9.16
C ARG A 152 13.16 -7.61 -8.91
N ASN A 153 12.09 -6.87 -9.24
CA ASN A 153 12.04 -5.41 -9.04
C ASN A 153 12.01 -5.05 -7.56
N LEU A 154 11.25 -5.79 -6.75
CA LEU A 154 11.23 -5.60 -5.30
C LEU A 154 12.57 -5.93 -4.65
N ASP A 155 13.21 -7.02 -5.05
CA ASP A 155 14.53 -7.41 -4.53
C ASP A 155 15.59 -6.36 -4.88
N ALA A 156 15.58 -5.82 -6.12
CA ALA A 156 16.48 -4.75 -6.51
C ALA A 156 16.30 -3.49 -5.65
N PHE A 157 15.06 -3.11 -5.36
CA PHE A 157 14.74 -1.98 -4.50
C PHE A 157 15.07 -2.26 -3.02
N HIS A 158 14.73 -3.45 -2.52
CA HIS A 158 14.98 -3.85 -1.14
C HIS A 158 16.47 -3.91 -0.78
N HIS A 159 17.31 -4.37 -1.70
CA HIS A 159 18.75 -4.45 -1.50
C HIS A 159 19.50 -3.16 -1.88
N GLY A 160 18.79 -2.09 -2.24
CA GLY A 160 19.39 -0.80 -2.61
C GLY A 160 20.16 -0.81 -3.94
N LEU A 161 19.95 -1.84 -4.79
CA LEU A 161 20.52 -1.86 -6.15
C LEU A 161 19.86 -0.80 -7.04
N VAL A 162 18.63 -0.44 -6.72
CA VAL A 162 17.86 0.66 -7.32
C VAL A 162 17.16 1.39 -6.18
N GLU A 163 17.34 2.70 -6.10
CA GLU A 163 16.79 3.52 -5.01
C GLU A 163 15.42 4.11 -5.32
N THR A 164 14.91 3.95 -6.53
CA THR A 164 13.61 4.51 -6.93
C THR A 164 12.63 3.42 -7.35
N LEU A 165 11.48 3.36 -6.65
CA LEU A 165 10.36 2.49 -6.96
C LEU A 165 9.15 3.31 -7.42
N VAL A 166 8.62 3.03 -8.61
CA VAL A 166 7.37 3.62 -9.10
C VAL A 166 6.25 2.60 -8.97
N ALA A 167 5.24 2.89 -8.16
CA ALA A 167 4.23 1.90 -7.79
C ALA A 167 2.80 2.42 -7.94
N THR A 168 1.85 1.48 -8.06
CA THR A 168 0.42 1.73 -7.85
C THR A 168 0.01 1.23 -6.47
N ASP A 169 -1.06 1.78 -5.88
CA ASP A 169 -1.56 1.41 -4.55
C ASP A 169 -1.71 -0.11 -4.37
N ILE A 170 -2.42 -0.75 -5.28
CA ILE A 170 -2.70 -2.19 -5.22
C ILE A 170 -1.42 -3.03 -5.20
N ALA A 171 -0.42 -2.60 -5.93
CA ALA A 171 0.84 -3.35 -6.04
C ALA A 171 1.81 -3.06 -4.89
N ALA A 172 1.74 -1.86 -4.30
CA ALA A 172 2.59 -1.45 -3.19
C ALA A 172 2.08 -1.92 -1.82
N ARG A 173 0.89 -2.47 -1.75
CA ARG A 173 0.37 -3.05 -0.49
C ARG A 173 1.06 -4.34 -0.14
N GLY A 174 1.28 -4.55 1.16
CA GLY A 174 2.03 -5.70 1.66
C GLY A 174 3.53 -5.68 1.32
N ILE A 175 4.07 -4.57 0.75
CA ILE A 175 5.51 -4.43 0.60
C ILE A 175 6.08 -4.05 1.96
N HIS A 176 6.96 -4.88 2.46
CA HIS A 176 7.78 -4.58 3.61
C HIS A 176 9.12 -4.07 3.09
N VAL A 177 9.28 -2.76 3.00
CA VAL A 177 10.57 -2.13 2.72
C VAL A 177 10.84 -1.13 3.82
N ASP A 178 11.96 -1.32 4.47
CA ASP A 178 12.47 -0.39 5.48
C ASP A 178 13.33 0.68 4.82
N ASP A 179 13.65 1.72 5.56
CA ASP A 179 14.54 2.82 5.14
C ASP A 179 14.08 3.57 3.87
N VAL A 180 12.77 3.75 3.70
CA VAL A 180 12.25 4.65 2.67
C VAL A 180 12.31 6.07 3.20
N ALA A 181 13.21 6.88 2.63
CA ALA A 181 13.43 8.26 3.03
C ALA A 181 12.31 9.18 2.51
N LEU A 182 11.84 8.94 1.29
CA LEU A 182 10.90 9.81 0.61
C LEU A 182 9.74 9.02 -0.02
N VAL A 183 8.52 9.44 0.30
CA VAL A 183 7.30 9.02 -0.41
C VAL A 183 6.77 10.17 -1.24
N VAL A 184 6.60 9.96 -2.54
CA VAL A 184 6.05 10.95 -3.45
C VAL A 184 4.69 10.50 -3.99
N HIS A 185 3.66 11.26 -3.72
CA HIS A 185 2.39 11.09 -4.42
C HIS A 185 2.50 11.82 -5.77
N ALA A 186 3.03 11.13 -6.78
CA ALA A 186 3.08 11.68 -8.14
C ALA A 186 1.66 12.01 -8.64
N ASP A 187 0.70 11.13 -8.34
CA ASP A 187 -0.74 11.42 -8.45
C ASP A 187 -1.35 11.38 -7.06
N PRO A 188 -2.06 12.42 -6.61
CA PRO A 188 -2.79 12.40 -5.34
C PRO A 188 -3.72 11.17 -5.27
N PRO A 189 -3.79 10.49 -4.12
CA PRO A 189 -4.75 9.40 -3.93
C PRO A 189 -6.18 9.94 -3.89
N ALA A 190 -7.15 9.10 -4.25
CA ALA A 190 -8.56 9.48 -4.25
C ALA A 190 -9.15 9.59 -2.83
N GLU A 191 -8.56 8.86 -1.85
CA GLU A 191 -9.10 8.73 -0.50
C GLU A 191 -8.02 8.94 0.56
N HIS A 192 -8.42 9.47 1.72
CA HIS A 192 -7.50 9.72 2.85
C HIS A 192 -6.87 8.43 3.40
N LYS A 193 -7.59 7.30 3.39
CA LYS A 193 -7.03 6.00 3.77
C LYS A 193 -5.85 5.61 2.88
N ALA A 194 -5.99 5.77 1.56
CA ALA A 194 -4.91 5.51 0.62
C ALA A 194 -3.72 6.46 0.84
N TYR A 195 -4.00 7.73 1.19
CA TYR A 195 -2.97 8.69 1.57
C TYR A 195 -2.13 8.19 2.75
N LEU A 196 -2.77 7.79 3.83
CA LEU A 196 -2.11 7.29 5.04
C LEU A 196 -1.33 5.99 4.77
N HIS A 197 -1.89 5.05 4.01
CA HIS A 197 -1.23 3.80 3.64
C HIS A 197 0.01 4.01 2.77
N ARG A 198 -0.01 4.99 1.84
CA ARG A 198 1.16 5.38 1.05
C ARG A 198 2.22 6.03 1.93
N SER A 199 1.80 7.03 2.72
CA SER A 199 2.69 7.77 3.63
C SER A 199 3.36 6.85 4.63
N GLY A 200 2.65 5.87 5.18
CA GLY A 200 3.19 4.86 6.09
C GLY A 200 4.21 3.90 5.48
N ARG A 201 4.71 4.14 4.27
CA ARG A 201 5.90 3.45 3.73
C ARG A 201 7.20 4.10 4.18
N THR A 202 7.18 5.33 4.67
CA THR A 202 8.31 6.02 5.31
C THR A 202 8.08 6.19 6.81
N ALA A 203 9.00 6.78 7.52
CA ALA A 203 8.97 7.04 8.97
C ALA A 203 8.72 5.78 9.82
N ARG A 204 9.32 4.66 9.45
CA ARG A 204 9.22 3.38 10.16
C ARG A 204 10.40 3.18 11.12
N ALA A 205 10.20 2.31 12.10
CA ALA A 205 11.22 1.92 13.07
C ALA A 205 11.89 3.11 13.81
N GLY A 206 11.13 4.20 14.04
CA GLY A 206 11.63 5.39 14.74
C GLY A 206 12.46 6.35 13.89
N GLN A 207 12.57 6.10 12.58
CA GLN A 207 13.22 7.03 11.65
C GLN A 207 12.26 8.14 11.18
N SER A 208 12.78 9.32 10.88
CA SER A 208 12.02 10.38 10.22
C SER A 208 11.75 10.05 8.76
N GLY A 209 10.72 10.63 8.19
CA GLY A 209 10.38 10.42 6.78
C GLY A 209 9.68 11.62 6.17
N THR A 210 9.82 11.78 4.87
CA THR A 210 9.22 12.88 4.12
C THR A 210 8.18 12.36 3.14
N VAL A 211 7.03 13.03 3.10
CA VAL A 211 5.95 12.77 2.14
C VAL A 211 5.70 14.01 1.31
N ILE A 212 5.83 13.91 0.00
CA ILE A 212 5.55 15.01 -0.93
C ILE A 212 4.36 14.63 -1.81
N THR A 213 3.36 15.50 -1.86
CA THR A 213 2.23 15.35 -2.77
C THR A 213 2.29 16.41 -3.85
N LEU A 214 2.41 15.99 -5.11
CA LEU A 214 2.33 16.91 -6.24
C LEU A 214 0.89 17.30 -6.50
N VAL A 215 0.65 18.60 -6.67
CA VAL A 215 -0.68 19.17 -6.82
C VAL A 215 -0.70 20.09 -8.03
N THR A 216 -1.47 19.74 -9.06
CA THR A 216 -1.74 20.64 -10.17
C THR A 216 -2.81 21.67 -9.80
N PRO A 217 -2.88 22.83 -10.48
CA PRO A 217 -3.84 23.89 -10.14
C PRO A 217 -5.29 23.44 -10.05
N ASP A 218 -5.71 22.50 -10.92
CA ASP A 218 -7.04 21.89 -10.96
C ASP A 218 -7.34 20.95 -9.79
N GLN A 219 -6.29 20.36 -9.17
CA GLN A 219 -6.40 19.41 -8.05
C GLN A 219 -6.40 20.07 -6.67
N ARG A 220 -6.11 21.37 -6.56
CA ARG A 220 -5.91 22.05 -5.27
C ARG A 220 -7.06 21.87 -4.29
N HIS A 221 -8.29 21.99 -4.76
CA HIS A 221 -9.47 21.88 -3.89
C HIS A 221 -9.67 20.45 -3.38
N GLU A 222 -9.51 19.46 -4.27
CA GLU A 222 -9.63 18.04 -3.94
C GLU A 222 -8.56 17.62 -2.92
N VAL A 223 -7.30 18.01 -3.17
CA VAL A 223 -6.19 17.69 -2.27
C VAL A 223 -6.35 18.37 -0.90
N ALA A 224 -6.79 19.62 -0.86
CA ALA A 224 -7.06 20.29 0.41
C ALA A 224 -8.18 19.59 1.22
N ALA A 225 -9.20 19.05 0.58
CA ALA A 225 -10.22 18.24 1.25
C ALA A 225 -9.65 16.90 1.75
N LEU A 226 -8.78 16.26 0.94
CA LEU A 226 -8.08 15.03 1.29
C LEU A 226 -7.21 15.19 2.55
N MET A 227 -6.42 16.28 2.62
CA MET A 227 -5.54 16.56 3.76
C MET A 227 -6.34 16.79 5.05
N ARG A 228 -7.43 17.56 4.98
CA ARG A 228 -8.33 17.73 6.14
C ARG A 228 -8.92 16.39 6.61
N ALA A 229 -9.31 15.51 5.69
CA ALA A 229 -9.83 14.19 6.04
C ALA A 229 -8.76 13.28 6.63
N ALA A 230 -7.51 13.42 6.22
CA ALA A 230 -6.34 12.71 6.76
C ALA A 230 -5.85 13.31 8.10
N LYS A 231 -6.38 14.47 8.53
CA LYS A 231 -5.95 15.23 9.72
C LYS A 231 -4.48 15.67 9.65
N ILE A 232 -4.04 16.12 8.48
CA ILE A 232 -2.70 16.63 8.18
C ILE A 232 -2.79 18.10 7.79
#